data_e5387f321619f70b681be700da26d192
#
_entry.id   e5387f321619f70b681be700da26d192
#
_cell.length_a   1.000
_cell.length_b   1.000
_cell.length_c   1.000
_cell.angle_alpha   90.00
_cell.angle_beta   90.00
_cell.angle_gamma   90.00
#
_symmetry.space_group_name_H-M   'P 1'
#
loop_
_entity.id
_entity.type
_entity.pdbx_description
1 polymer ?
#
loop_
_entity_poly.entity_id
_entity_poly.type
_entity_poly.pdbx_seq_one_letter_code
_entity_poly.pdbx_strand_id
1 'polypeptide(L)'
;MRMLPPHRHRSPLEEPLSLSNLPTNTHWSGKIAYLDRDGVLNRWREGYVNSPDELELLEGAGYAVGLLRRNGFRICVVTNQSPVGRGIWGHDTLSLIHDSLKEQLLNEDEDAELDLILYSPHPPNQQAWARKPRPGMLEAGRQLIENSHINPDRLASISYGENWRNRPSEKGSILVGDRDSDILAAEIFGVRGIKCNPETGIAGVIDMIVPHNMEGKN
;
A
#
# COMPACT_ATOMS: atom_id res chain seq x y z
N MET A 1 -4.61 1.15 -24.54
CA MET A 1 -4.22 1.01 -23.13
C MET A 1 -2.71 1.23 -23.05
N ARG A 2 -2.23 2.04 -22.12
CA ARG A 2 -0.79 2.31 -21.97
C ARG A 2 -0.24 1.54 -20.76
N MET A 3 0.81 0.73 -20.98
CA MET A 3 1.53 0.02 -19.91
C MET A 3 2.46 0.98 -19.16
N LEU A 4 1.90 2.06 -18.62
CA LEU A 4 2.64 3.00 -17.79
C LEU A 4 2.75 2.38 -16.38
N PRO A 5 4.00 2.13 -15.90
CA PRO A 5 4.24 1.49 -14.61
C PRO A 5 3.94 2.43 -13.45
N PRO A 6 3.82 1.91 -12.22
CA PRO A 6 3.83 2.74 -11.02
C PRO A 6 5.20 3.34 -10.77
N HIS A 7 5.22 4.36 -9.95
CA HIS A 7 6.43 4.88 -9.34
C HIS A 7 6.58 4.34 -7.92
N ARG A 8 7.81 4.18 -7.49
CA ARG A 8 8.17 3.81 -6.12
C ARG A 8 8.63 5.05 -5.36
N HIS A 9 8.29 5.12 -4.09
CA HIS A 9 8.77 6.17 -3.20
C HIS A 9 10.29 6.13 -3.08
N ARG A 10 10.94 7.28 -3.36
CA ARG A 10 12.38 7.56 -3.23
C ARG A 10 13.35 6.65 -3.99
N SER A 11 12.88 5.77 -4.86
CA SER A 11 13.74 4.85 -5.61
C SER A 11 13.16 4.55 -6.99
N PRO A 12 13.98 4.24 -7.99
CA PRO A 12 13.55 3.55 -9.19
C PRO A 12 12.78 2.27 -8.88
N LEU A 13 11.84 1.93 -9.72
CA LEU A 13 10.92 0.82 -9.47
C LEU A 13 11.64 -0.53 -9.33
N GLU A 14 12.64 -0.75 -10.18
CA GLU A 14 13.37 -2.02 -10.30
C GLU A 14 14.53 -2.18 -9.31
N GLU A 15 14.89 -1.12 -8.60
CA GLU A 15 15.96 -1.19 -7.61
C GLU A 15 15.66 -2.19 -6.49
N PRO A 16 16.70 -2.80 -5.90
CA PRO A 16 16.54 -3.69 -4.76
C PRO A 16 15.69 -3.07 -3.66
N LEU A 17 14.75 -3.86 -3.12
CA LEU A 17 13.90 -3.44 -2.01
C LEU A 17 14.44 -4.00 -0.71
N SER A 18 14.91 -3.14 0.19
CA SER A 18 15.23 -3.53 1.56
C SER A 18 13.95 -3.62 2.39
N LEU A 19 13.57 -4.82 2.79
CA LEU A 19 12.45 -5.03 3.71
C LEU A 19 12.95 -4.94 5.15
N SER A 20 12.26 -4.14 5.96
CA SER A 20 12.48 -4.14 7.39
C SER A 20 12.08 -5.49 8.02
N ASN A 21 12.66 -5.80 9.17
CA ASN A 21 12.24 -6.96 9.93
C ASN A 21 10.76 -6.84 10.34
N LEU A 22 10.06 -7.95 10.33
CA LEU A 22 8.77 -8.03 11.00
C LEU A 22 8.98 -8.00 12.52
N PRO A 23 7.95 -7.66 13.31
CA PRO A 23 8.03 -7.67 14.76
C PRO A 23 8.55 -8.98 15.33
N THR A 24 9.15 -8.92 16.51
CA THR A 24 9.79 -10.08 17.16
C THR A 24 8.86 -11.30 17.19
N ASN A 25 9.40 -12.47 16.85
CA ASN A 25 8.68 -13.73 16.72
C ASN A 25 7.63 -13.80 15.61
N THR A 26 7.67 -12.87 14.66
CA THR A 26 6.77 -12.86 13.50
C THR A 26 7.53 -13.21 12.23
N HIS A 27 6.97 -14.11 11.43
CA HIS A 27 7.47 -14.44 10.09
C HIS A 27 6.50 -13.99 9.03
N TRP A 28 7.02 -13.64 7.85
CA TRP A 28 6.14 -13.33 6.74
C TRP A 28 5.29 -14.54 6.36
N SER A 29 3.98 -14.34 6.40
CA SER A 29 3.00 -15.39 6.11
C SER A 29 2.70 -15.57 4.61
N GLY A 30 3.42 -14.86 3.72
CA GLY A 30 3.12 -14.76 2.29
C GLY A 30 2.03 -13.72 1.96
N LYS A 31 1.36 -13.16 2.99
CA LYS A 31 0.27 -12.18 2.83
C LYS A 31 0.80 -10.76 2.69
N ILE A 32 0.12 -9.97 1.86
CA ILE A 32 0.35 -8.54 1.72
C ILE A 32 -0.96 -7.80 2.02
N ALA A 33 -0.87 -6.76 2.83
CA ALA A 33 -1.92 -5.77 2.97
C ALA A 33 -1.60 -4.61 2.03
N TYR A 34 -2.35 -4.53 0.92
CA TYR A 34 -2.36 -3.38 0.05
C TYR A 34 -3.29 -2.33 0.63
N LEU A 35 -2.79 -1.13 0.86
CA LEU A 35 -3.54 -0.05 1.51
C LEU A 35 -3.59 1.16 0.58
N ASP A 36 -4.77 1.72 0.32
CA ASP A 36 -4.79 3.08 -0.19
C ASP A 36 -4.25 4.04 0.87
N ARG A 37 -3.91 5.25 0.49
CA ARG A 37 -3.39 6.26 1.39
C ARG A 37 -4.51 7.17 1.92
N ASP A 38 -5.10 7.96 1.03
CA ASP A 38 -6.09 8.96 1.38
C ASP A 38 -7.45 8.29 1.70
N GLY A 39 -8.01 8.56 2.87
CA GLY A 39 -9.23 7.90 3.37
C GLY A 39 -9.03 6.51 3.94
N VAL A 40 -7.76 6.02 4.04
CA VAL A 40 -7.41 4.73 4.63
C VAL A 40 -6.37 4.88 5.74
N LEU A 41 -5.27 5.57 5.46
CA LEU A 41 -4.21 5.86 6.43
C LEU A 41 -4.28 7.30 6.93
N ASN A 42 -4.50 8.24 6.04
CA ASN A 42 -4.68 9.65 6.38
C ASN A 42 -6.06 10.16 5.91
N ARG A 43 -6.50 11.23 6.55
CA ARG A 43 -7.76 11.91 6.21
C ARG A 43 -7.75 12.34 4.74
N TRP A 44 -8.82 12.04 4.03
CA TRP A 44 -9.04 12.58 2.69
C TRP A 44 -9.33 14.08 2.76
N ARG A 45 -8.79 14.84 1.80
CA ARG A 45 -9.03 16.28 1.69
C ARG A 45 -9.48 16.66 0.29
N GLU A 46 -10.42 17.60 0.20
CA GLU A 46 -10.69 18.30 -1.06
C GLU A 46 -9.45 19.13 -1.42
N GLY A 47 -8.98 19.05 -2.69
CA GLY A 47 -7.79 19.77 -3.14
C GLY A 47 -6.45 19.07 -2.87
N TYR A 48 -6.47 17.83 -2.40
CA TYR A 48 -5.31 16.98 -2.09
C TYR A 48 -4.57 17.34 -0.79
N VAL A 49 -3.65 16.49 -0.38
CA VAL A 49 -2.60 16.78 0.61
C VAL A 49 -1.42 17.37 -0.17
N ASN A 50 -1.11 18.65 0.00
CA ASN A 50 -0.14 19.38 -0.81
C ASN A 50 1.21 19.58 -0.12
N SER A 51 1.29 19.32 1.19
CA SER A 51 2.50 19.39 1.99
C SER A 51 2.47 18.39 3.14
N PRO A 52 3.62 18.08 3.77
CA PRO A 52 3.66 17.26 4.99
C PRO A 52 2.77 17.79 6.12
N ASP A 53 2.71 19.11 6.29
CA ASP A 53 1.92 19.76 7.35
C ASP A 53 0.40 19.63 7.15
N GLU A 54 -0.03 19.32 5.92
CA GLU A 54 -1.42 19.07 5.61
C GLU A 54 -1.84 17.61 5.79
N LEU A 55 -0.87 16.70 6.03
CA LEU A 55 -1.17 15.30 6.26
C LEU A 55 -1.70 15.12 7.68
N GLU A 56 -2.91 14.62 7.79
CA GLU A 56 -3.57 14.29 9.05
C GLU A 56 -3.83 12.78 9.09
N LEU A 57 -3.12 12.07 9.97
CA LEU A 57 -3.31 10.63 10.13
C LEU A 57 -4.72 10.33 10.67
N LEU A 58 -5.35 9.26 10.20
CA LEU A 58 -6.59 8.78 10.78
C LEU A 58 -6.30 8.08 12.12
N GLU A 59 -7.13 8.34 13.11
CA GLU A 59 -6.99 7.78 14.45
C GLU A 59 -6.89 6.25 14.43
N GLY A 60 -5.85 5.70 15.04
CA GLY A 60 -5.60 4.25 15.11
C GLY A 60 -5.02 3.64 13.83
N ALA A 61 -4.67 4.44 12.82
CA ALA A 61 -4.08 3.92 11.60
C ALA A 61 -2.72 3.25 11.86
N GLY A 62 -1.86 3.85 12.70
CA GLY A 62 -0.58 3.24 13.10
C GLY A 62 -0.80 1.94 13.84
N TYR A 63 -1.70 1.90 14.84
CA TYR A 63 -2.03 0.67 15.56
C TYR A 63 -2.50 -0.45 14.60
N ALA A 64 -3.38 -0.13 13.64
CA ALA A 64 -3.89 -1.10 12.69
C ALA A 64 -2.78 -1.65 11.77
N VAL A 65 -1.87 -0.78 11.29
CA VAL A 65 -0.70 -1.20 10.49
C VAL A 65 0.23 -2.08 11.31
N GLY A 66 0.57 -1.68 12.54
CA GLY A 66 1.39 -2.50 13.46
C GLY A 66 0.76 -3.86 13.74
N LEU A 67 -0.56 -3.91 13.96
CA LEU A 67 -1.28 -5.15 14.18
C LEU A 67 -1.23 -6.08 12.96
N LEU A 68 -1.34 -5.56 11.73
CA LEU A 68 -1.15 -6.34 10.51
C LEU A 68 0.25 -6.94 10.44
N ARG A 69 1.28 -6.15 10.73
CA ARG A 69 2.68 -6.63 10.73
C ARG A 69 2.92 -7.71 11.79
N ARG A 70 2.40 -7.54 12.99
CA ARG A 70 2.41 -8.57 14.06
C ARG A 70 1.68 -9.86 13.66
N ASN A 71 0.79 -9.80 12.66
CA ASN A 71 0.10 -10.95 12.08
C ASN A 71 0.71 -11.45 10.76
N GLY A 72 1.97 -11.08 10.50
CA GLY A 72 2.77 -11.59 9.40
C GLY A 72 2.44 -11.02 8.03
N PHE A 73 1.77 -9.87 7.96
CA PHE A 73 1.58 -9.15 6.70
C PHE A 73 2.79 -8.28 6.36
N ARG A 74 3.13 -8.18 5.08
CA ARG A 74 3.88 -7.06 4.52
C ARG A 74 2.91 -5.95 4.14
N ILE A 75 3.34 -4.70 4.28
CA ILE A 75 2.49 -3.52 4.05
C ILE A 75 2.94 -2.81 2.78
N CYS A 76 2.03 -2.75 1.79
CA CYS A 76 2.26 -2.07 0.53
C CYS A 76 1.21 -0.97 0.33
N VAL A 77 1.61 0.29 0.40
CA VAL A 77 0.74 1.40 0.03
C VAL A 77 0.62 1.48 -1.49
N VAL A 78 -0.63 1.61 -2.00
CA VAL A 78 -0.96 1.67 -3.42
C VAL A 78 -1.92 2.85 -3.68
N THR A 79 -1.38 4.01 -4.08
CA THR A 79 -2.16 5.25 -4.13
C THR A 79 -2.15 5.95 -5.49
N ASN A 80 -3.29 6.53 -5.89
CA ASN A 80 -3.43 7.32 -7.10
C ASN A 80 -3.09 8.78 -6.82
N GLN A 81 -1.93 9.26 -7.28
CA GLN A 81 -1.41 10.61 -7.02
C GLN A 81 -1.32 11.44 -8.31
N SER A 82 -2.47 11.70 -8.93
CA SER A 82 -2.56 12.49 -10.17
C SER A 82 -2.09 13.95 -10.10
N PRO A 83 -1.99 14.62 -8.94
CA PRO A 83 -1.39 15.94 -8.86
C PRO A 83 0.01 16.02 -9.46
N VAL A 84 0.82 14.98 -9.27
CA VAL A 84 2.17 14.88 -9.88
C VAL A 84 2.09 14.99 -11.41
N GLY A 85 1.28 14.15 -12.04
CA GLY A 85 1.15 14.16 -13.50
C GLY A 85 0.38 15.35 -14.07
N ARG A 86 -0.30 16.12 -13.23
CA ARG A 86 -0.95 17.39 -13.58
C ARG A 86 -0.04 18.59 -13.34
N GLY A 87 1.16 18.39 -12.77
CA GLY A 87 2.11 19.46 -12.49
C GLY A 87 1.69 20.41 -11.37
N ILE A 88 0.81 19.96 -10.46
CA ILE A 88 0.42 20.74 -9.27
C ILE A 88 1.60 20.81 -8.32
N TRP A 89 2.26 19.67 -8.10
CA TRP A 89 3.54 19.54 -7.39
C TRP A 89 4.30 18.31 -7.92
N GLY A 90 5.61 18.22 -7.58
CA GLY A 90 6.49 17.19 -8.11
C GLY A 90 6.60 15.93 -7.25
N HIS A 91 7.39 14.98 -7.72
CA HIS A 91 7.72 13.75 -6.99
C HIS A 91 8.38 14.03 -5.63
N ASP A 92 9.18 15.09 -5.53
CA ASP A 92 9.86 15.46 -4.28
C ASP A 92 8.87 15.87 -3.20
N THR A 93 7.85 16.67 -3.54
CA THR A 93 6.78 17.04 -2.60
C THR A 93 6.01 15.80 -2.13
N LEU A 94 5.68 14.89 -3.05
CA LEU A 94 5.02 13.63 -2.68
C LEU A 94 5.91 12.78 -1.77
N SER A 95 7.21 12.78 -2.01
CA SER A 95 8.16 12.05 -1.16
C SER A 95 8.20 12.59 0.26
N LEU A 96 8.17 13.91 0.44
CA LEU A 96 8.08 14.52 1.77
C LEU A 96 6.78 14.19 2.49
N ILE A 97 5.65 14.18 1.75
CA ILE A 97 4.36 13.76 2.31
C ILE A 97 4.39 12.29 2.76
N HIS A 98 4.99 11.41 1.96
CA HIS A 98 5.12 9.99 2.32
C HIS A 98 6.08 9.75 3.49
N ASP A 99 7.15 10.55 3.63
CA ASP A 99 8.03 10.48 4.80
C ASP A 99 7.30 10.88 6.07
N SER A 100 6.52 11.99 6.02
CA SER A 100 5.67 12.40 7.14
C SER A 100 4.64 11.33 7.51
N LEU A 101 4.03 10.66 6.52
CA LEU A 101 3.12 9.54 6.76
C LEU A 101 3.81 8.41 7.54
N LYS A 102 5.01 8.00 7.10
CA LYS A 102 5.79 6.94 7.76
C LYS A 102 6.13 7.31 9.20
N GLU A 103 6.58 8.54 9.41
CA GLU A 103 6.91 9.06 10.74
C GLU A 103 5.69 9.07 11.66
N GLN A 104 4.56 9.59 11.21
CA GLN A 104 3.34 9.66 12.01
C GLN A 104 2.82 8.26 12.38
N LEU A 105 2.84 7.29 11.45
CA LEU A 105 2.46 5.91 11.71
C LEU A 105 3.35 5.27 12.79
N LEU A 106 4.67 5.43 12.70
CA LEU A 106 5.64 4.91 13.67
C LEU A 106 5.53 5.58 15.04
N ASN A 107 5.09 6.84 15.10
CA ASN A 107 4.82 7.54 16.36
C ASN A 107 3.57 6.99 17.07
N GLU A 108 2.60 6.45 16.36
CA GLU A 108 1.45 5.77 16.97
C GLU A 108 1.76 4.32 17.39
N ASP A 109 2.57 3.60 16.61
CA ASP A 109 2.91 2.20 16.88
C ASP A 109 4.28 1.88 16.26
N GLU A 110 5.25 1.45 17.07
CA GLU A 110 6.61 1.17 16.65
C GLU A 110 6.74 0.08 15.58
N ASP A 111 5.74 -0.78 15.45
CA ASP A 111 5.65 -1.83 14.42
C ASP A 111 4.98 -1.33 13.12
N ALA A 112 4.48 -0.09 13.07
CA ALA A 112 3.70 0.44 11.95
C ALA A 112 4.56 0.87 10.76
N GLU A 113 5.51 0.05 10.35
CA GLU A 113 6.38 0.34 9.22
C GLU A 113 5.73 -0.03 7.89
N LEU A 114 5.92 0.82 6.88
CA LEU A 114 5.49 0.58 5.50
C LEU A 114 6.63 -0.06 4.71
N ASP A 115 6.46 -1.31 4.29
CA ASP A 115 7.49 -2.05 3.53
C ASP A 115 7.70 -1.47 2.13
N LEU A 116 6.63 -0.95 1.50
CA LEU A 116 6.67 -0.42 0.14
C LEU A 116 5.57 0.64 -0.06
N ILE A 117 5.91 1.73 -0.74
CA ILE A 117 4.93 2.71 -1.22
C ILE A 117 5.03 2.80 -2.73
N LEU A 118 3.96 2.44 -3.42
CA LEU A 118 3.78 2.61 -4.86
C LEU A 118 2.70 3.64 -5.14
N TYR A 119 2.92 4.46 -6.15
CA TYR A 119 1.94 5.44 -6.56
C TYR A 119 1.83 5.56 -8.08
N SER A 120 0.63 5.94 -8.53
CA SER A 120 0.38 6.29 -9.91
C SER A 120 0.31 7.81 -10.05
N PRO A 121 1.29 8.46 -10.70
CA PRO A 121 1.23 9.90 -10.98
C PRO A 121 0.25 10.22 -12.12
N HIS A 122 -0.22 9.21 -12.83
CA HIS A 122 -0.96 9.37 -14.07
C HIS A 122 -2.39 9.85 -13.84
N PRO A 123 -2.85 10.92 -14.51
CA PRO A 123 -4.26 11.34 -14.48
C PRO A 123 -5.17 10.33 -15.21
N PRO A 124 -6.49 10.34 -14.94
CA PRO A 124 -7.44 9.35 -15.47
C PRO A 124 -7.44 9.21 -16.99
N ASN A 125 -7.25 10.31 -17.72
CA ASN A 125 -7.26 10.34 -19.18
C ASN A 125 -6.08 9.61 -19.83
N GLN A 126 -5.00 9.35 -19.09
CA GLN A 126 -3.83 8.60 -19.60
C GLN A 126 -4.08 7.08 -19.61
N GLN A 127 -5.11 6.60 -18.93
CA GLN A 127 -5.45 5.19 -18.85
C GLN A 127 -4.25 4.27 -18.47
N ALA A 128 -3.40 4.74 -17.54
CA ALA A 128 -2.21 4.04 -17.11
C ALA A 128 -2.53 2.70 -16.43
N TRP A 129 -1.72 1.66 -16.69
CA TRP A 129 -1.87 0.36 -16.04
C TRP A 129 -1.68 0.42 -14.53
N ALA A 130 -0.79 1.28 -14.06
CA ALA A 130 -0.56 1.52 -12.63
C ALA A 130 -1.72 2.17 -11.89
N ARG A 131 -2.68 2.80 -12.61
CA ARG A 131 -3.74 3.57 -11.94
C ARG A 131 -4.93 2.68 -11.59
N LYS A 132 -5.30 2.60 -10.31
CA LYS A 132 -6.56 1.98 -9.86
C LYS A 132 -7.75 2.60 -10.61
N PRO A 133 -8.70 1.80 -11.15
CA PRO A 133 -8.97 0.41 -10.80
C PRO A 133 -8.11 -0.67 -11.50
N ARG A 134 -7.06 -0.30 -12.24
CA ARG A 134 -6.17 -1.32 -12.81
C ARG A 134 -5.20 -1.84 -11.76
N PRO A 135 -4.76 -3.12 -11.88
CA PRO A 135 -4.02 -3.80 -10.83
C PRO A 135 -2.51 -3.55 -10.84
N GLY A 136 -1.98 -2.68 -11.72
CA GLY A 136 -0.54 -2.56 -11.95
C GLY A 136 0.32 -2.25 -10.73
N MET A 137 -0.21 -1.49 -9.74
CA MET A 137 0.50 -1.27 -8.48
C MET A 137 0.53 -2.53 -7.61
N LEU A 138 -0.54 -3.31 -7.58
CA LEU A 138 -0.61 -4.56 -6.84
C LEU A 138 0.32 -5.61 -7.46
N GLU A 139 0.34 -5.70 -8.80
CA GLU A 139 1.24 -6.59 -9.55
C GLU A 139 2.71 -6.26 -9.26
N ALA A 140 3.08 -4.98 -9.30
CA ALA A 140 4.43 -4.54 -8.97
C ALA A 140 4.77 -4.79 -7.50
N GLY A 141 3.85 -4.47 -6.59
CA GLY A 141 4.03 -4.65 -5.15
C GLY A 141 4.32 -6.09 -4.76
N ARG A 142 3.55 -7.05 -5.30
CA ARG A 142 3.81 -8.48 -5.08
C ARG A 142 5.20 -8.89 -5.54
N GLN A 143 5.57 -8.53 -6.76
CA GLN A 143 6.83 -8.94 -7.35
C GLN A 143 8.04 -8.32 -6.62
N LEU A 144 7.94 -7.06 -6.21
CA LEU A 144 9.00 -6.39 -5.46
C LEU A 144 9.21 -7.01 -4.08
N ILE A 145 8.13 -7.21 -3.31
CA ILE A 145 8.21 -7.79 -1.96
C ILE A 145 8.73 -9.22 -2.02
N GLU A 146 8.21 -10.04 -2.94
CA GLU A 146 8.64 -11.43 -3.07
C GLU A 146 10.10 -11.55 -3.55
N ASN A 147 10.51 -10.73 -4.53
CA ASN A 147 11.89 -10.69 -4.99
C ASN A 147 12.85 -10.32 -3.86
N SER A 148 12.51 -9.32 -3.07
CA SER A 148 13.32 -8.91 -1.91
C SER A 148 13.40 -10.00 -0.84
N HIS A 149 12.33 -10.75 -0.62
CA HIS A 149 12.34 -11.86 0.34
C HIS A 149 13.25 -13.01 -0.11
N ILE A 150 13.32 -13.29 -1.43
CA ILE A 150 14.15 -14.36 -2.01
C ILE A 150 15.59 -13.91 -2.20
N ASN A 151 15.81 -12.71 -2.70
CA ASN A 151 17.13 -12.14 -2.97
C ASN A 151 17.09 -10.62 -2.88
N PRO A 152 17.38 -10.02 -1.70
CA PRO A 152 17.25 -8.61 -1.44
C PRO A 152 18.14 -7.70 -2.30
N ASP A 153 19.25 -8.23 -2.84
CA ASP A 153 20.22 -7.43 -3.60
C ASP A 153 19.92 -7.45 -5.13
N ARG A 154 18.91 -8.20 -5.54
CA ARG A 154 18.62 -8.38 -6.96
C ARG A 154 17.70 -7.28 -7.49
N LEU A 155 18.06 -6.70 -8.65
CA LEU A 155 17.14 -5.87 -9.43
C LEU A 155 15.86 -6.66 -9.77
N ALA A 156 14.72 -6.02 -9.59
CA ALA A 156 13.44 -6.63 -9.92
C ALA A 156 13.17 -6.54 -11.43
N SER A 157 12.65 -7.62 -12.01
CA SER A 157 12.07 -7.59 -13.35
C SER A 157 10.56 -7.73 -13.21
N ILE A 158 9.83 -6.64 -13.46
CA ILE A 158 8.40 -6.58 -13.22
C ILE A 158 7.63 -6.86 -14.51
N SER A 159 6.72 -7.78 -14.45
CA SER A 159 5.80 -8.14 -15.53
C SER A 159 4.37 -7.77 -15.17
N TYR A 160 3.56 -7.39 -16.16
CA TYR A 160 2.19 -6.93 -15.97
C TYR A 160 1.20 -7.71 -16.81
N GLY A 161 -0.02 -7.82 -16.30
CA GLY A 161 -1.13 -8.43 -17.02
C GLY A 161 -0.83 -9.86 -17.46
N GLU A 162 -1.16 -10.22 -18.70
CA GLU A 162 -0.94 -11.55 -19.26
C GLU A 162 0.54 -11.93 -19.42
N ASN A 163 1.45 -10.96 -19.41
CA ASN A 163 2.89 -11.21 -19.46
C ASN A 163 3.45 -11.71 -18.14
N TRP A 164 2.74 -11.51 -17.03
CA TRP A 164 3.14 -12.03 -15.73
C TRP A 164 2.62 -13.45 -15.56
N ARG A 165 3.47 -14.41 -15.93
CA ARG A 165 3.21 -15.85 -15.78
C ARG A 165 3.61 -16.33 -14.38
N ASN A 166 3.03 -17.44 -13.91
CA ASN A 166 3.36 -18.08 -12.63
C ASN A 166 3.17 -17.13 -11.43
N ARG A 167 2.06 -16.42 -11.41
CA ARG A 167 1.70 -15.56 -10.28
C ARG A 167 1.61 -16.37 -8.99
N PRO A 168 2.22 -15.90 -7.90
CA PRO A 168 2.07 -16.55 -6.61
C PRO A 168 0.63 -16.44 -6.11
N SER A 169 0.29 -17.28 -5.13
CA SER A 169 -1.03 -17.22 -4.50
C SER A 169 -1.17 -15.96 -3.66
N GLU A 170 -2.28 -15.26 -3.84
CA GLU A 170 -2.68 -14.10 -3.01
C GLU A 170 -3.61 -14.50 -1.85
N LYS A 171 -3.67 -15.80 -1.52
CA LYS A 171 -4.53 -16.28 -0.44
C LYS A 171 -4.20 -15.59 0.89
N GLY A 172 -5.20 -14.88 1.43
CA GLY A 172 -5.07 -14.12 2.66
C GLY A 172 -4.51 -12.71 2.51
N SER A 173 -4.03 -12.32 1.32
CA SER A 173 -3.74 -10.91 1.01
C SER A 173 -5.03 -10.12 0.87
N ILE A 174 -4.96 -8.83 1.15
CA ILE A 174 -6.12 -7.92 1.13
C ILE A 174 -5.76 -6.61 0.43
N LEU A 175 -6.79 -5.90 -0.06
CA LEU A 175 -6.70 -4.48 -0.38
C LEU A 175 -7.77 -3.74 0.43
N VAL A 176 -7.34 -2.73 1.20
CA VAL A 176 -8.23 -1.79 1.89
C VAL A 176 -8.24 -0.47 1.15
N GLY A 177 -9.43 0.03 0.84
CA GLY A 177 -9.65 1.31 0.17
C GLY A 177 -11.00 1.92 0.51
N ASP A 178 -11.15 3.23 0.31
CA ASP A 178 -12.39 3.96 0.56
C ASP A 178 -13.27 4.06 -0.70
N ARG A 179 -12.71 3.77 -1.89
CA ARG A 179 -13.36 3.99 -3.19
C ARG A 179 -13.65 2.69 -3.93
N ASP A 180 -14.64 2.74 -4.83
CA ASP A 180 -14.97 1.61 -5.70
C ASP A 180 -13.81 1.23 -6.63
N SER A 181 -12.93 2.18 -6.98
CA SER A 181 -11.72 1.91 -7.76
C SER A 181 -10.74 0.97 -7.05
N ASP A 182 -10.72 0.97 -5.73
CA ASP A 182 -9.87 0.11 -4.93
C ASP A 182 -10.43 -1.32 -4.92
N ILE A 183 -11.74 -1.41 -4.67
CA ILE A 183 -12.42 -2.70 -4.66
C ILE A 183 -12.34 -3.38 -6.02
N LEU A 184 -12.54 -2.64 -7.10
CA LEU A 184 -12.41 -3.16 -8.47
C LEU A 184 -10.95 -3.57 -8.78
N ALA A 185 -9.95 -2.82 -8.29
CA ALA A 185 -8.54 -3.20 -8.45
C ALA A 185 -8.22 -4.51 -7.69
N ALA A 186 -8.78 -4.68 -6.49
CA ALA A 186 -8.66 -5.91 -5.71
C ALA A 186 -9.28 -7.11 -6.44
N GLU A 187 -10.48 -6.95 -6.99
CA GLU A 187 -11.19 -7.98 -7.74
C GLU A 187 -10.39 -8.40 -8.99
N ILE A 188 -9.93 -7.43 -9.79
CA ILE A 188 -9.14 -7.70 -11.00
C ILE A 188 -7.83 -8.40 -10.66
N PHE A 189 -7.20 -8.04 -9.55
CA PHE A 189 -5.95 -8.65 -9.12
C PHE A 189 -6.16 -10.02 -8.46
N GLY A 190 -7.31 -10.27 -7.87
CA GLY A 190 -7.65 -11.53 -7.21
C GLY A 190 -7.31 -11.55 -5.71
N VAL A 191 -7.34 -10.38 -5.05
CA VAL A 191 -7.25 -10.26 -3.59
C VAL A 191 -8.61 -9.87 -3.00
N ARG A 192 -8.80 -10.14 -1.70
CA ARG A 192 -9.99 -9.69 -0.99
C ARG A 192 -9.97 -8.16 -0.87
N GLY A 193 -10.93 -7.48 -1.51
CA GLY A 193 -11.17 -6.04 -1.32
C GLY A 193 -12.01 -5.78 -0.06
N ILE A 194 -11.61 -4.80 0.72
CA ILE A 194 -12.32 -4.34 1.92
C ILE A 194 -12.55 -2.84 1.79
N LYS A 195 -13.81 -2.45 1.67
CA LYS A 195 -14.16 -1.04 1.62
C LYS A 195 -14.29 -0.49 3.02
N CYS A 196 -13.52 0.55 3.36
CA CYS A 196 -13.61 1.24 4.64
C CYS A 196 -14.39 2.57 4.52
N ASN A 197 -14.80 3.08 5.67
CA ASN A 197 -15.30 4.44 5.78
C ASN A 197 -14.10 5.40 5.81
N PRO A 198 -14.04 6.46 4.97
CA PRO A 198 -12.91 7.39 4.92
C PRO A 198 -12.67 8.20 6.21
N GLU A 199 -13.64 8.23 7.13
CA GLU A 199 -13.47 8.88 8.44
C GLU A 199 -12.79 7.99 9.48
N THR A 200 -12.82 6.66 9.31
CA THR A 200 -12.20 5.69 10.23
C THR A 200 -11.08 4.89 9.59
N GLY A 201 -10.96 4.89 8.28
CA GLY A 201 -9.91 4.23 7.52
C GLY A 201 -9.72 2.75 7.85
N ILE A 202 -8.45 2.35 7.89
CA ILE A 202 -8.04 0.98 8.20
C ILE A 202 -8.45 0.54 9.62
N ALA A 203 -8.43 1.46 10.59
CA ALA A 203 -8.81 1.17 11.97
C ALA A 203 -10.27 0.69 12.08
N GLY A 204 -11.16 1.25 11.26
CA GLY A 204 -12.58 0.88 11.24
C GLY A 204 -12.87 -0.52 10.70
N VAL A 205 -11.90 -1.19 10.07
CA VAL A 205 -12.07 -2.51 9.45
C VAL A 205 -11.05 -3.55 9.94
N ILE A 206 -10.14 -3.18 10.84
CA ILE A 206 -9.03 -4.04 11.24
C ILE A 206 -9.48 -5.37 11.85
N ASP A 207 -10.57 -5.37 12.64
CA ASP A 207 -11.12 -6.57 13.27
C ASP A 207 -11.69 -7.58 12.26
N MET A 208 -12.05 -7.12 11.06
CA MET A 208 -12.48 -7.99 9.96
C MET A 208 -11.30 -8.71 9.29
N ILE A 209 -10.08 -8.21 9.49
CA ILE A 209 -8.84 -8.70 8.89
C ILE A 209 -8.10 -9.59 9.88
N VAL A 210 -7.93 -9.09 11.09
CA VAL A 210 -7.27 -9.77 12.20
C VAL A 210 -8.27 -9.86 13.35
N PRO A 211 -9.08 -10.93 13.41
CA PRO A 211 -10.00 -11.12 14.51
C PRO A 211 -9.24 -11.13 15.83
N HIS A 212 -9.71 -10.39 16.83
CA HIS A 212 -9.22 -10.52 18.17
C HIS A 212 -9.41 -11.96 18.62
N ASN A 213 -8.34 -12.72 18.82
CA ASN A 213 -8.41 -13.91 19.63
C ASN A 213 -8.80 -13.44 21.03
N MET A 214 -10.05 -13.61 21.38
CA MET A 214 -10.44 -13.57 22.79
C MET A 214 -9.75 -14.75 23.46
N GLU A 215 -8.46 -14.60 23.78
CA GLU A 215 -7.78 -15.55 24.65
C GLU A 215 -8.51 -15.54 25.97
N GLY A 216 -9.00 -16.73 26.32
CA GLY A 216 -9.92 -16.97 27.38
C GLY A 216 -9.43 -16.42 28.72
N LYS A 217 -10.26 -15.65 29.33
CA LYS A 217 -10.35 -15.64 30.79
C LYS A 217 -10.81 -17.03 31.22
N ASN A 218 -9.89 -17.88 31.57
CA ASN A 218 -10.10 -19.00 32.50
C ASN A 218 -9.24 -18.77 33.74
#